data_ac8e26daa4dd091ae6cf9a273ce743ff
#
_entry.id   ac8e26daa4dd091ae6cf9a273ce743ff
#
_cell.length_a   1.000
_cell.length_b   1.000
_cell.length_c   1.000
_cell.angle_alpha   90.00
_cell.angle_beta   90.00
_cell.angle_gamma   90.00
#
_symmetry.space_group_name_H-M   'P 1'
#
loop_
_entity.id
_entity.type
_entity.pdbx_description
1 polymer ?
#
loop_
_entity_poly.entity_id
_entity_poly.type
_entity_poly.pdbx_seq_one_letter_code
_entity_poly.pdbx_strand_id
1 'polypeptide(L)'
;MHPKTKTKYPFILEELENSRVGPRILVRPMFGSHAVYLDEKIVFILRKKSDPRTIRDDGMWVASLPEHSESLRREFPELRPIELFKDRGQKGFTGWLNLPDTEERFEENALAICGLVIAEDPRIGKVPKARAETFKKKPVRALPRKGGRK
;
A
#
# COMPACT_ATOMS: atom_id res chain seq x y z
N MET A 1 -8.89 17.03 -9.09
CA MET A 1 -8.26 16.70 -7.86
C MET A 1 -9.04 17.20 -6.66
N HIS A 2 -9.10 16.42 -5.65
CA HIS A 2 -9.85 16.78 -4.48
C HIS A 2 -9.05 17.62 -3.54
N PRO A 3 -9.43 18.85 -3.30
CA PRO A 3 -8.60 19.66 -2.42
C PRO A 3 -8.52 19.11 -1.01
N LYS A 4 -9.49 18.32 -0.62
CA LYS A 4 -9.43 17.77 0.72
C LYS A 4 -8.50 16.63 0.87
N THR A 5 -8.04 16.04 -0.22
CA THR A 5 -7.18 14.88 -0.15
C THR A 5 -5.76 15.30 -0.34
N LYS A 6 -5.21 15.95 0.66
CA LYS A 6 -3.82 16.33 0.61
C LYS A 6 -2.97 15.21 1.12
N THR A 7 -2.46 14.42 0.20
CA THR A 7 -1.59 13.31 0.57
C THR A 7 -0.17 13.78 0.62
N LYS A 8 0.66 13.01 1.30
CA LYS A 8 2.10 13.19 1.21
C LYS A 8 2.54 12.76 -0.18
N TYR A 9 3.61 13.37 -0.65
CA TYR A 9 4.17 13.03 -1.96
C TYR A 9 3.10 13.10 -3.06
N PRO A 10 2.51 14.30 -3.27
CA PRO A 10 1.36 14.38 -4.18
C PRO A 10 1.65 13.92 -5.60
N PHE A 11 2.91 13.94 -6.02
CA PHE A 11 3.24 13.51 -7.37
C PHE A 11 2.90 12.03 -7.59
N ILE A 12 2.92 11.23 -6.53
CA ILE A 12 2.60 9.80 -6.64
C ILE A 12 1.13 9.64 -7.02
N LEU A 13 0.27 10.33 -6.29
CA LEU A 13 -1.16 10.21 -6.55
C LEU A 13 -1.52 10.81 -7.89
N GLU A 14 -0.86 11.91 -8.26
CA GLU A 14 -1.11 12.50 -9.57
C GLU A 14 -0.77 11.52 -10.69
N GLU A 15 0.34 10.81 -10.55
CA GLU A 15 0.72 9.86 -11.58
C GLU A 15 -0.34 8.77 -11.75
N LEU A 16 -0.85 8.27 -10.63
CA LEU A 16 -1.84 7.22 -10.70
C LEU A 16 -3.18 7.74 -11.24
N GLU A 17 -3.59 8.92 -10.78
CA GLU A 17 -4.89 9.45 -11.17
C GLU A 17 -4.95 9.87 -12.63
N ASN A 18 -3.82 10.25 -13.17
CA ASN A 18 -3.76 10.65 -14.58
C ASN A 18 -3.55 9.49 -15.52
N SER A 19 -3.50 8.28 -15.00
CA SER A 19 -3.27 7.10 -15.81
C SER A 19 -4.59 6.40 -16.15
N ARG A 20 -4.49 5.32 -16.91
CA ARG A 20 -5.68 4.56 -17.29
C ARG A 20 -6.36 3.91 -16.09
N VAL A 21 -5.67 3.73 -14.98
CA VAL A 21 -6.30 3.15 -13.79
C VAL A 21 -6.84 4.22 -12.86
N GLY A 22 -6.73 5.50 -13.22
CA GLY A 22 -7.15 6.59 -12.36
C GLY A 22 -8.54 6.44 -11.78
N PRO A 23 -9.56 6.10 -12.59
CA PRO A 23 -10.91 5.97 -12.03
C PRO A 23 -11.06 4.86 -11.00
N ARG A 24 -10.10 3.95 -10.91
CA ARG A 24 -10.13 2.85 -9.96
C ARG A 24 -9.29 3.10 -8.73
N ILE A 25 -8.69 4.29 -8.62
CA ILE A 25 -7.83 4.63 -7.49
C ILE A 25 -8.68 5.22 -6.38
N LEU A 26 -8.49 4.71 -5.18
CA LEU A 26 -9.19 5.19 -4.00
C LEU A 26 -8.17 5.49 -2.93
N VAL A 27 -8.34 6.61 -2.24
CA VAL A 27 -7.42 7.03 -1.18
C VAL A 27 -8.20 7.13 0.11
N ARG A 28 -7.66 6.57 1.18
CA ARG A 28 -8.29 6.64 2.50
C ARG A 28 -7.27 7.07 3.54
N PRO A 29 -7.67 7.90 4.48
CA PRO A 29 -6.76 8.22 5.61
C PRO A 29 -6.55 6.96 6.45
N MET A 30 -5.35 6.84 7.00
CA MET A 30 -5.03 5.68 7.83
C MET A 30 -3.92 6.06 8.80
N PHE A 31 -4.28 6.26 10.06
CA PHE A 31 -3.31 6.54 11.14
C PHE A 31 -2.37 7.70 10.79
N GLY A 32 -2.94 8.78 10.24
CA GLY A 32 -2.12 9.94 9.89
C GLY A 32 -1.39 9.82 8.59
N SER A 33 -1.53 8.69 7.92
CA SER A 33 -0.98 8.49 6.58
C SER A 33 -2.14 8.33 5.62
N HIS A 34 -1.85 7.97 4.38
CA HIS A 34 -2.89 7.76 3.39
C HIS A 34 -2.66 6.44 2.69
N ALA A 35 -3.68 5.60 2.70
CA ALA A 35 -3.64 4.32 2.02
C ALA A 35 -4.21 4.51 0.62
N VAL A 36 -3.54 3.94 -0.37
CA VAL A 36 -3.94 4.04 -1.78
C VAL A 36 -4.34 2.65 -2.24
N TYR A 37 -5.53 2.58 -2.85
CA TYR A 37 -6.09 1.32 -3.31
C TYR A 37 -6.29 1.35 -4.82
N LEU A 38 -6.09 0.21 -5.44
CA LEU A 38 -6.53 -0.04 -6.81
C LEU A 38 -7.63 -1.08 -6.70
N ASP A 39 -8.87 -0.65 -6.92
CA ASP A 39 -10.04 -1.46 -6.63
C ASP A 39 -10.01 -1.82 -5.14
N GLU A 40 -10.08 -3.10 -4.77
CA GLU A 40 -10.05 -3.45 -3.35
C GLU A 40 -8.65 -3.85 -2.87
N LYS A 41 -7.63 -3.77 -3.73
CA LYS A 41 -6.26 -4.05 -3.31
C LYS A 41 -5.60 -2.79 -2.79
N ILE A 42 -5.02 -2.87 -1.60
CA ILE A 42 -4.18 -1.78 -1.13
C ILE A 42 -2.82 -1.91 -1.82
N VAL A 43 -2.34 -0.82 -2.39
CA VAL A 43 -1.06 -0.86 -3.11
C VAL A 43 0.02 -0.04 -2.41
N PHE A 44 -0.34 1.10 -1.84
CA PHE A 44 0.64 1.98 -1.20
C PHE A 44 0.10 2.51 0.11
N ILE A 45 1.02 2.86 1.02
CA ILE A 45 0.73 3.79 2.10
C ILE A 45 1.74 4.92 1.99
N LEU A 46 1.24 6.15 1.95
CA LEU A 46 2.10 7.33 1.83
C LEU A 46 2.24 7.92 3.21
N ARG A 47 3.45 7.86 3.76
CA ARG A 47 3.70 8.21 5.15
C ARG A 47 4.79 9.26 5.27
N LYS A 48 4.51 10.33 6.01
CA LYS A 48 5.51 11.35 6.33
C LYS A 48 5.15 11.95 7.67
N LYS A 49 5.65 11.37 8.73
CA LYS A 49 5.36 11.84 10.08
C LYS A 49 6.49 12.63 10.68
N SER A 50 7.69 12.47 10.17
CA SER A 50 8.86 13.20 10.62
C SER A 50 9.14 12.98 12.11
N ASP A 51 8.77 11.81 12.61
CA ASP A 51 9.02 11.44 14.01
C ASP A 51 10.41 10.79 14.06
N PRO A 52 11.35 11.36 14.82
CA PRO A 52 12.70 10.80 14.83
C PRO A 52 12.76 9.32 15.20
N ARG A 53 11.79 8.84 15.97
CA ARG A 53 11.80 7.44 16.38
C ARG A 53 11.42 6.48 15.27
N THR A 54 10.67 6.97 14.28
CA THR A 54 10.19 6.10 13.21
C THR A 54 10.44 6.70 11.83
N ILE A 55 11.33 7.67 11.74
CA ILE A 55 11.53 8.41 10.49
C ILE A 55 12.07 7.51 9.39
N ARG A 56 12.71 6.41 9.74
CA ARG A 56 13.22 5.49 8.73
C ARG A 56 12.08 4.84 7.93
N ASP A 57 10.87 4.88 8.46
CA ASP A 57 9.72 4.33 7.76
C ASP A 57 8.92 5.39 7.01
N ASP A 58 9.39 6.64 6.98
CA ASP A 58 8.74 7.65 6.14
C ASP A 58 9.06 7.38 4.69
N GLY A 59 8.05 7.49 3.84
CA GLY A 59 8.23 7.28 2.43
C GLY A 59 6.99 6.66 1.81
N MET A 60 7.19 5.96 0.71
CA MET A 60 6.13 5.24 0.03
C MET A 60 6.23 3.77 0.39
N TRP A 61 5.26 3.29 1.17
CA TRP A 61 5.19 1.87 1.48
C TRP A 61 4.53 1.15 0.32
N VAL A 62 5.12 0.04 -0.10
CA VAL A 62 4.62 -0.75 -1.21
C VAL A 62 4.11 -2.06 -0.65
N ALA A 63 2.85 -2.38 -0.92
CA ALA A 63 2.27 -3.64 -0.47
C ALA A 63 2.79 -4.78 -1.33
N SER A 64 3.33 -5.80 -0.68
CA SER A 64 3.90 -6.93 -1.41
C SER A 64 3.76 -8.18 -0.57
N LEU A 65 3.29 -9.25 -1.20
CA LEU A 65 3.26 -10.53 -0.52
C LEU A 65 4.68 -11.08 -0.41
N PRO A 66 4.93 -11.97 0.56
CA PRO A 66 6.30 -12.46 0.76
C PRO A 66 6.90 -13.10 -0.49
N GLU A 67 6.09 -13.79 -1.28
CA GLU A 67 6.62 -14.47 -2.46
C GLU A 67 7.07 -13.51 -3.54
N HIS A 68 6.69 -12.23 -3.44
CA HIS A 68 7.05 -11.25 -4.46
C HIS A 68 8.08 -10.23 -3.99
N SER A 69 8.35 -10.19 -2.68
CA SER A 69 9.16 -9.10 -2.15
C SER A 69 10.60 -9.16 -2.65
N GLU A 70 11.14 -10.35 -2.82
CA GLU A 70 12.51 -10.46 -3.29
C GLU A 70 12.65 -9.94 -4.72
N SER A 71 11.71 -10.26 -5.58
CA SER A 71 11.73 -9.77 -6.96
C SER A 71 11.64 -8.26 -7.01
N LEU A 72 10.77 -7.66 -6.19
CA LEU A 72 10.67 -6.21 -6.14
C LEU A 72 11.94 -5.57 -5.64
N ARG A 73 12.56 -6.15 -4.62
CA ARG A 73 13.79 -5.58 -4.06
C ARG A 73 14.96 -5.75 -5.01
N ARG A 74 14.91 -6.77 -5.84
CA ARG A 74 15.97 -6.93 -6.85
C ARG A 74 15.87 -5.84 -7.90
N GLU A 75 14.66 -5.47 -8.27
CA GLU A 75 14.45 -4.41 -9.25
C GLU A 75 14.66 -3.02 -8.63
N PHE A 76 14.26 -2.86 -7.36
CA PHE A 76 14.38 -1.59 -6.65
C PHE A 76 15.15 -1.84 -5.36
N PRO A 77 16.48 -1.84 -5.40
CA PRO A 77 17.27 -2.17 -4.21
C PRO A 77 17.07 -1.21 -3.05
N GLU A 78 16.53 -0.02 -3.31
CA GLU A 78 16.28 0.95 -2.25
C GLU A 78 15.09 0.55 -1.36
N LEU A 79 14.24 -0.35 -1.83
CA LEU A 79 13.13 -0.82 -1.01
C LEU A 79 13.64 -1.66 0.15
N ARG A 80 13.03 -1.46 1.31
CA ARG A 80 13.42 -2.25 2.47
C ARG A 80 12.19 -2.50 3.35
N PRO A 81 12.20 -3.59 4.10
CA PRO A 81 11.05 -3.86 4.97
C PRO A 81 10.89 -2.76 6.00
N ILE A 82 9.64 -2.44 6.32
CA ILE A 82 9.38 -1.46 7.37
C ILE A 82 9.71 -2.08 8.71
N GLU A 83 9.97 -1.20 9.69
CA GLU A 83 10.33 -1.66 11.02
C GLU A 83 9.31 -1.29 12.08
N LEU A 84 8.28 -0.55 11.68
CA LEU A 84 7.35 0.02 12.63
C LEU A 84 6.69 -1.03 13.52
N PHE A 85 6.27 -2.15 12.95
CA PHE A 85 5.52 -3.15 13.70
C PHE A 85 6.40 -4.09 14.49
N LYS A 86 7.69 -4.01 14.34
CA LYS A 86 8.58 -4.86 15.11
C LYS A 86 8.54 -4.54 16.59
N ASP A 87 8.29 -3.27 16.92
CA ASP A 87 8.21 -2.86 18.31
C ASP A 87 6.98 -3.42 18.99
N ARG A 88 6.02 -3.93 18.23
CA ARG A 88 4.81 -4.50 18.79
C ARG A 88 4.82 -6.00 18.75
N GLY A 89 5.99 -6.60 18.61
CA GLY A 89 6.10 -8.04 18.60
C GLY A 89 5.86 -8.69 17.26
N GLN A 90 5.64 -7.90 16.22
CA GLN A 90 5.46 -8.45 14.89
C GLN A 90 6.75 -9.09 14.42
N LYS A 91 6.71 -10.34 14.03
CA LYS A 91 7.88 -11.05 13.56
C LYS A 91 7.73 -11.35 12.08
N GLY A 92 8.87 -11.40 11.41
CA GLY A 92 8.88 -11.70 10.00
C GLY A 92 8.46 -10.53 9.15
N PHE A 93 8.21 -10.81 7.90
CA PHE A 93 7.87 -9.78 6.92
C PHE A 93 6.43 -9.32 7.13
N THR A 94 6.24 -8.00 7.16
CA THR A 94 4.93 -7.43 7.42
C THR A 94 4.04 -7.33 6.19
N GLY A 95 4.60 -7.56 5.01
CA GLY A 95 3.88 -7.31 3.78
C GLY A 95 4.06 -5.91 3.24
N TRP A 96 5.01 -5.16 3.79
CA TRP A 96 5.26 -3.78 3.41
C TRP A 96 6.73 -3.53 3.19
N LEU A 97 7.05 -2.94 2.06
CA LEU A 97 8.40 -2.46 1.77
C LEU A 97 8.34 -0.95 1.67
N ASN A 98 9.27 -0.26 2.33
CA ASN A 98 9.31 1.19 2.27
C ASN A 98 10.35 1.65 1.27
N LEU A 99 9.95 2.59 0.42
CA LEU A 99 10.90 3.37 -0.37
C LEU A 99 11.14 4.65 0.40
N PRO A 100 12.30 4.79 1.05
CA PRO A 100 12.51 5.94 1.93
C PRO A 100 12.55 7.25 1.13
N ASP A 101 11.93 8.28 1.69
CA ASP A 101 11.91 9.57 1.00
C ASP A 101 13.26 10.28 1.05
N THR A 102 14.21 9.75 1.80
CA THR A 102 15.56 10.29 1.83
C THR A 102 16.45 9.77 0.72
N GLU A 103 15.97 8.80 -0.05
CA GLU A 103 16.76 8.27 -1.15
C GLU A 103 16.93 9.32 -2.24
N GLU A 104 18.12 9.40 -2.79
CA GLU A 104 18.40 10.39 -3.81
C GLU A 104 17.48 10.23 -5.02
N ARG A 105 17.16 9.00 -5.38
CA ARG A 105 16.30 8.71 -6.52
C ARG A 105 14.87 8.38 -6.11
N PHE A 106 14.44 8.95 -4.98
CA PHE A 106 13.12 8.64 -4.45
C PHE A 106 12.02 8.90 -5.48
N GLU A 107 12.00 10.10 -6.06
CA GLU A 107 10.94 10.45 -7.00
C GLU A 107 10.98 9.55 -8.23
N GLU A 108 12.16 9.31 -8.76
CA GLU A 108 12.29 8.49 -9.95
C GLU A 108 11.83 7.07 -9.69
N ASN A 109 12.24 6.49 -8.56
CA ASN A 109 11.85 5.13 -8.22
C ASN A 109 10.37 5.05 -7.89
N ALA A 110 9.83 6.06 -7.21
CA ALA A 110 8.41 6.05 -6.88
C ALA A 110 7.57 6.06 -8.16
N LEU A 111 7.95 6.86 -9.14
CA LEU A 111 7.21 6.90 -10.40
C LEU A 111 7.32 5.58 -11.15
N ALA A 112 8.50 4.96 -11.12
CA ALA A 112 8.66 3.65 -11.77
C ALA A 112 7.76 2.61 -11.10
N ILE A 113 7.65 2.65 -9.78
CA ILE A 113 6.79 1.72 -9.08
C ILE A 113 5.32 2.01 -9.39
N CYS A 114 4.95 3.29 -9.51
CA CYS A 114 3.61 3.62 -9.98
C CYS A 114 3.34 2.98 -11.35
N GLY A 115 4.34 2.95 -12.21
CA GLY A 115 4.19 2.30 -13.51
C GLY A 115 3.84 0.83 -13.40
N LEU A 116 4.40 0.16 -12.39
CA LEU A 116 4.03 -1.23 -12.16
C LEU A 116 2.58 -1.37 -11.74
N VAL A 117 2.10 -0.47 -10.89
CA VAL A 117 0.70 -0.50 -10.48
C VAL A 117 -0.20 -0.23 -11.68
N ILE A 118 0.16 0.73 -12.52
CA ILE A 118 -0.63 1.04 -13.70
C ILE A 118 -0.68 -0.16 -14.64
N ALA A 119 0.40 -0.91 -14.72
CA ALA A 119 0.44 -2.13 -15.54
C ALA A 119 -0.20 -3.32 -14.83
N GLU A 120 -0.68 -3.11 -13.60
CA GLU A 120 -1.29 -4.15 -12.78
C GLU A 120 -0.37 -5.33 -12.55
N ASP A 121 0.89 -5.01 -12.26
CA ASP A 121 1.89 -6.02 -11.93
C ASP A 121 1.48 -6.74 -10.67
N PRO A 122 1.38 -8.07 -10.69
CA PRO A 122 0.88 -8.81 -9.52
C PRO A 122 1.80 -8.76 -8.31
N ARG A 123 3.01 -8.27 -8.47
CA ARG A 123 3.91 -8.19 -7.33
C ARG A 123 3.51 -7.12 -6.34
N ILE A 124 2.65 -6.17 -6.73
CA ILE A 124 2.27 -5.06 -5.87
C ILE A 124 0.79 -5.16 -5.55
N GLY A 125 0.49 -5.06 -4.27
CA GLY A 125 -0.89 -5.02 -3.83
C GLY A 125 -1.28 -6.27 -3.08
N LYS A 126 -2.19 -6.07 -2.13
CA LYS A 126 -2.76 -7.19 -1.38
C LYS A 126 -4.14 -6.77 -0.91
N VAL A 127 -5.02 -7.75 -0.76
CA VAL A 127 -6.34 -7.48 -0.22
C VAL A 127 -6.23 -7.53 1.30
N PRO A 128 -6.60 -6.45 1.98
CA PRO A 128 -6.51 -6.46 3.44
C PRO A 128 -7.34 -7.58 4.02
N LYS A 129 -6.84 -8.18 5.08
CA LYS A 129 -7.48 -9.34 5.67
C LYS A 129 -8.90 -9.05 6.10
N ALA A 130 -9.14 -7.92 6.75
CA ALA A 130 -10.49 -7.59 7.19
C ALA A 130 -11.44 -7.46 6.03
N ARG A 131 -10.96 -6.89 4.91
CA ARG A 131 -11.77 -6.72 3.74
C ARG A 131 -12.09 -8.05 3.09
N ALA A 132 -11.10 -8.93 3.03
CA ALA A 132 -11.31 -10.25 2.49
C ALA A 132 -12.34 -11.02 3.29
N GLU A 133 -12.28 -10.89 4.59
CA GLU A 133 -13.27 -11.56 5.43
C GLU A 133 -14.67 -11.01 5.19
N THR A 134 -14.77 -9.71 5.01
CA THR A 134 -16.06 -9.10 4.73
C THR A 134 -16.64 -9.63 3.43
N PHE A 135 -15.83 -9.74 2.41
CA PHE A 135 -16.31 -10.27 1.14
C PHE A 135 -16.74 -11.70 1.27
N LYS A 136 -16.02 -12.49 2.01
CA LYS A 136 -16.39 -13.88 2.19
C LYS A 136 -17.70 -14.02 2.92
N LYS A 137 -17.94 -13.16 3.88
CA LYS A 137 -19.16 -13.28 4.66
C LYS A 137 -20.39 -12.86 3.91
N LYS A 138 -20.27 -11.92 3.00
CA LYS A 138 -21.41 -11.41 2.31
C LYS A 138 -22.23 -12.47 1.61
N PRO A 139 -21.64 -13.34 0.82
CA PRO A 139 -22.47 -14.33 0.13
C PRO A 139 -23.18 -15.26 1.10
N VAL A 140 -22.53 -15.58 2.20
CA VAL A 140 -23.15 -16.43 3.17
C VAL A 140 -24.37 -15.78 3.77
N ARG A 141 -24.27 -14.50 4.02
CA ARG A 141 -25.39 -13.83 4.62
C ARG A 141 -26.55 -13.65 3.71
N ALA A 142 -26.29 -13.62 2.45
CA ALA A 142 -27.37 -13.55 1.52
C ALA A 142 -28.26 -14.75 1.61
N LEU A 143 -27.71 -15.85 2.14
CA LEU A 143 -28.48 -17.02 2.36
C LEU A 143 -28.80 -17.08 3.77
N PRO A 144 -29.81 -17.09 4.15
CA PRO A 144 -30.00 -17.20 5.55
C PRO A 144 -29.47 -18.48 6.08
N ARG A 145 -28.78 -18.82 6.40
CA ARG A 145 -28.03 -19.53 6.88
C ARG A 145 -27.86 -19.92 7.71
N LYS A 146 -27.93 -19.89 8.07
CA LYS A 146 -27.43 -20.07 8.67
C LYS A 146 -26.85 -20.57 9.09
N GLY A 147 -26.47 -20.68 9.42
CA GLY A 147 -25.76 -20.86 9.83
C GLY A 147 -25.07 -20.85 10.10
N GLY A 148 -24.84 -20.84 10.49
CA GLY A 148 -24.11 -20.60 10.80
C GLY A 148 -23.61 -20.09 10.72
N ARG A 149 -23.68 -19.94 10.77
CA ARG A 149 -23.22 -19.39 10.67
C ARG A 149 -23.22 -18.77 10.96
N LYS A 150 -23.27 -18.42 11.36
CA LYS A 150 -23.05 -17.90 11.56
C LYS A 150 -22.83 -18.05 11.92
#